data_e6a0867b99e38f2bfe6a630c8d59a90f
#
_entry.id   e6a0867b99e38f2bfe6a630c8d59a90f
#
_cell.length_a   1.000
_cell.length_b   1.000
_cell.length_c   1.000
_cell.angle_alpha   90.00
_cell.angle_beta   90.00
_cell.angle_gamma   90.00
#
_symmetry.space_group_name_H-M   'P 1'
#
loop_
_entity.id
_entity.type
_entity.pdbx_description
1 polymer ?
#
loop_
_entity_poly.entity_id
_entity_poly.type
_entity_poly.pdbx_seq_one_letter_code
_entity_poly.pdbx_strand_id
1 'polypeptide(L)'
;MRSICFLGVLFIISACGGGSSSTDIEIDPGQDNSSGQSCSAYQSNNGNGSTLNCTIVHDNIVRQFYIYEGSGYQSNAPVLFVLHGYTSRGLWIMNYSGFQSIADDAGLIVIYPQGTLLPATGQTHWNVGGWTTSSTTDDVGFINAVINFLNNEYSINSKRIYSTGMSNGGYMSYK
;
A
#
# COMPACT_ATOMS: atom_id res chain seq x y z
N MET A 1 18.35 -57.70 15.07
CA MET A 1 18.34 -57.84 16.56
C MET A 1 17.78 -56.57 17.16
N ARG A 2 16.75 -56.80 17.96
CA ARG A 2 16.06 -55.96 18.95
C ARG A 2 15.17 -54.83 18.46
N SER A 3 13.91 -55.24 18.35
CA SER A 3 12.71 -54.41 18.63
C SER A 3 12.75 -53.80 20.02
N ILE A 4 12.17 -52.60 20.15
CA ILE A 4 11.45 -52.20 21.35
C ILE A 4 10.23 -51.35 20.89
N CYS A 5 9.04 -51.93 21.11
CA CYS A 5 7.75 -51.26 21.19
C CYS A 5 7.67 -50.45 22.50
N PHE A 6 7.06 -49.27 22.48
CA PHE A 6 6.31 -48.75 23.63
C PHE A 6 4.99 -48.15 23.21
N LEU A 7 4.01 -48.55 23.90
CA LEU A 7 2.58 -48.51 23.85
C LEU A 7 2.03 -47.33 24.69
N GLY A 8 0.94 -46.73 24.24
CA GLY A 8 -0.09 -46.14 25.09
C GLY A 8 0.17 -44.65 25.42
N VAL A 9 -0.79 -43.78 25.47
CA VAL A 9 -2.12 -43.80 26.05
C VAL A 9 -3.02 -42.77 25.38
N LEU A 10 -4.19 -43.21 25.03
CA LEU A 10 -5.37 -42.44 24.58
C LEU A 10 -6.00 -41.70 25.79
N PHE A 11 -6.20 -40.40 25.73
CA PHE A 11 -7.14 -39.67 26.58
C PHE A 11 -8.14 -38.93 25.72
N ILE A 12 -9.36 -39.44 25.70
CA ILE A 12 -10.56 -38.76 25.20
C ILE A 12 -11.13 -38.00 26.39
N ILE A 13 -11.30 -36.69 26.27
CA ILE A 13 -12.25 -35.96 27.12
C ILE A 13 -13.18 -35.18 26.20
N SER A 14 -14.41 -35.63 26.17
CA SER A 14 -15.56 -34.93 25.59
C SER A 14 -16.06 -33.94 26.64
N ALA A 15 -16.21 -32.66 26.27
CA ALA A 15 -17.09 -31.74 26.96
C ALA A 15 -17.73 -30.80 25.96
N CYS A 16 -19.03 -30.92 25.86
CA CYS A 16 -19.94 -30.05 25.14
C CYS A 16 -20.16 -28.79 25.98
N GLY A 17 -20.13 -27.62 25.37
CA GLY A 17 -20.50 -26.35 26.02
C GLY A 17 -20.46 -25.22 25.01
N GLY A 18 -21.64 -24.79 24.55
CA GLY A 18 -21.78 -23.65 23.66
C GLY A 18 -21.40 -22.33 24.36
N GLY A 19 -20.75 -21.46 23.65
CA GLY A 19 -20.44 -20.11 24.08
C GLY A 19 -19.97 -19.31 22.87
N SER A 20 -20.77 -18.36 22.46
CA SER A 20 -20.40 -17.28 21.51
C SER A 20 -19.15 -16.61 22.03
N SER A 21 -18.03 -16.70 21.35
CA SER A 21 -16.83 -15.95 21.71
C SER A 21 -16.43 -15.06 20.53
N SER A 22 -16.60 -13.77 20.75
CA SER A 22 -15.86 -12.71 20.09
C SER A 22 -14.37 -13.10 20.09
N THR A 23 -13.78 -13.20 18.91
CA THR A 23 -12.34 -13.37 18.77
C THR A 23 -11.67 -12.05 19.13
N ASP A 24 -11.26 -11.92 20.38
CA ASP A 24 -10.26 -10.94 20.76
C ASP A 24 -8.97 -11.30 20.04
N ILE A 25 -8.51 -10.39 19.16
CA ILE A 25 -7.21 -10.49 18.53
C ILE A 25 -6.20 -10.19 19.64
N GLU A 26 -5.53 -11.23 20.15
CA GLU A 26 -4.35 -11.06 20.98
C GLU A 26 -3.28 -10.35 20.13
N ILE A 27 -3.00 -9.10 20.49
CA ILE A 27 -1.88 -8.33 19.95
C ILE A 27 -0.62 -8.91 20.62
N ASP A 28 0.21 -9.58 19.82
CA ASP A 28 1.55 -10.00 20.23
C ASP A 28 2.38 -8.75 20.61
N PRO A 29 2.84 -8.62 21.87
CA PRO A 29 3.59 -7.46 22.32
C PRO A 29 5.06 -7.45 21.86
N GLY A 30 5.45 -8.28 20.89
CA GLY A 30 6.83 -8.45 20.42
C GLY A 30 7.16 -7.80 19.07
N GLN A 31 6.20 -7.23 18.32
CA GLN A 31 6.48 -6.45 17.11
C GLN A 31 6.62 -4.97 17.46
N ASP A 32 7.85 -4.51 17.53
CA ASP A 32 8.22 -3.08 17.58
C ASP A 32 7.82 -2.41 16.26
N ASN A 33 6.57 -1.95 16.18
CA ASN A 33 6.00 -1.21 15.05
C ASN A 33 6.32 0.28 15.19
N SER A 34 7.62 0.61 15.35
CA SER A 34 8.11 1.97 15.57
C SER A 34 8.00 2.90 14.35
N SER A 35 7.46 2.44 13.21
CA SER A 35 7.41 3.24 11.97
C SER A 35 6.02 3.74 11.56
N GLY A 36 4.94 3.32 12.21
CA GLY A 36 3.58 3.70 11.78
C GLY A 36 3.24 3.29 10.33
N GLN A 37 3.89 2.23 9.83
CA GLN A 37 3.73 1.70 8.48
C GLN A 37 3.06 0.33 8.54
N SER A 38 2.16 0.06 7.60
CA SER A 38 1.49 -1.24 7.48
C SER A 38 1.15 -1.51 6.03
N CYS A 39 1.40 -2.73 5.56
CA CYS A 39 1.00 -3.21 4.23
C CYS A 39 0.27 -4.55 4.35
N SER A 40 -0.76 -4.71 3.54
CA SER A 40 -1.51 -5.96 3.40
C SER A 40 -1.71 -6.31 1.93
N ALA A 41 -1.76 -7.60 1.63
CA ALA A 41 -2.05 -8.06 0.27
C ALA A 41 -3.42 -7.52 -0.19
N TYR A 42 -3.47 -7.03 -1.41
CA TYR A 42 -4.69 -6.57 -2.07
C TYR A 42 -4.89 -7.34 -3.36
N GLN A 43 -6.09 -7.89 -3.56
CA GLN A 43 -6.39 -8.61 -4.79
C GLN A 43 -6.84 -7.63 -5.87
N SER A 44 -5.95 -7.34 -6.81
CA SER A 44 -6.29 -6.58 -8.02
C SER A 44 -6.86 -7.51 -9.09
N ASN A 45 -7.81 -7.00 -9.88
CA ASN A 45 -8.38 -7.73 -11.01
C ASN A 45 -7.60 -7.48 -12.32
N ASN A 46 -6.58 -6.62 -12.30
CA ASN A 46 -5.82 -6.20 -13.47
C ASN A 46 -4.34 -6.54 -13.29
N GLY A 47 -3.72 -7.05 -14.35
CA GLY A 47 -2.30 -7.41 -14.39
C GLY A 47 -2.01 -8.78 -13.75
N ASN A 48 -0.75 -9.23 -13.88
CA ASN A 48 -0.25 -10.52 -13.43
C ASN A 48 0.71 -10.41 -12.23
N GLY A 49 0.99 -9.20 -11.79
CA GLY A 49 1.86 -8.89 -10.66
C GLY A 49 1.15 -8.97 -9.31
N SER A 50 1.81 -8.52 -8.27
CA SER A 50 1.27 -8.46 -6.92
C SER A 50 0.86 -7.03 -6.53
N THR A 51 -0.19 -6.91 -5.72
CA THR A 51 -0.64 -5.62 -5.21
C THR A 51 -0.67 -5.62 -3.69
N LEU A 52 -0.17 -4.54 -3.10
CA LEU A 52 -0.29 -4.26 -1.68
C LEU A 52 -1.12 -2.99 -1.46
N ASN A 53 -1.92 -3.00 -0.41
CA ASN A 53 -2.54 -1.81 0.17
C ASN A 53 -1.73 -1.42 1.40
N CYS A 54 -1.11 -0.25 1.35
CA CYS A 54 -0.20 0.23 2.38
C CYS A 54 -0.69 1.51 3.03
N THR A 55 -0.28 1.71 4.27
CA THR A 55 -0.43 2.98 5.00
C THR A 55 0.90 3.41 5.58
N ILE A 56 1.08 4.71 5.69
CA ILE A 56 2.23 5.35 6.34
C ILE A 56 1.73 6.58 7.12
N VAL A 57 2.31 6.86 8.27
CA VAL A 57 2.04 8.12 8.97
C VAL A 57 2.97 9.20 8.41
N HIS A 58 2.38 10.27 7.90
CA HIS A 58 3.09 11.47 7.46
C HIS A 58 2.37 12.69 8.02
N ASP A 59 3.10 13.56 8.70
CA ASP A 59 2.56 14.80 9.31
C ASP A 59 1.38 14.54 10.28
N ASN A 60 1.48 13.46 11.08
CA ASN A 60 0.41 12.95 11.97
C ASN A 60 -0.88 12.53 11.25
N ILE A 61 -0.83 12.34 9.94
CA ILE A 61 -1.95 11.85 9.13
C ILE A 61 -1.62 10.45 8.63
N VAL A 62 -2.52 9.50 8.81
CA VAL A 62 -2.40 8.18 8.16
C VAL A 62 -2.71 8.36 6.68
N ARG A 63 -1.70 8.10 5.85
CA ARG A 63 -1.78 8.22 4.38
C ARG A 63 -1.78 6.83 3.76
N GLN A 64 -2.66 6.61 2.80
CA GLN A 64 -2.82 5.34 2.10
C GLN A 64 -2.17 5.41 0.72
N PHE A 65 -1.63 4.29 0.25
CA PHE A 65 -1.16 4.10 -1.11
C PHE A 65 -1.22 2.61 -1.51
N TYR A 66 -1.34 2.34 -2.80
CA TYR A 66 -1.24 1.00 -3.34
C TYR A 66 0.10 0.85 -4.05
N ILE A 67 0.72 -0.31 -3.89
CA ILE A 67 1.93 -0.71 -4.61
C ILE A 67 1.51 -1.83 -5.56
N TYR A 68 1.79 -1.66 -6.82
CA TYR A 68 1.72 -2.73 -7.80
C TYR A 68 3.14 -3.10 -8.24
N GLU A 69 3.55 -4.31 -7.92
CA GLU A 69 4.78 -4.91 -8.37
C GLU A 69 4.51 -5.72 -9.63
N GLY A 70 4.97 -5.24 -10.77
CA GLY A 70 4.77 -5.94 -12.03
C GLY A 70 5.38 -7.34 -12.02
N SER A 71 4.78 -8.29 -12.71
CA SER A 71 5.25 -9.68 -12.77
C SER A 71 6.66 -9.83 -13.33
N GLY A 72 7.13 -8.84 -14.10
CA GLY A 72 8.51 -8.73 -14.60
C GLY A 72 9.49 -8.01 -13.66
N TYR A 73 9.09 -7.70 -12.42
CA TYR A 73 9.93 -6.99 -11.46
C TYR A 73 11.27 -7.69 -11.22
N GLN A 74 12.33 -6.89 -11.23
CA GLN A 74 13.69 -7.30 -10.88
C GLN A 74 14.38 -6.21 -10.04
N SER A 75 15.49 -6.56 -9.40
CA SER A 75 16.33 -5.59 -8.69
C SER A 75 16.65 -4.36 -9.54
N ASN A 76 16.75 -3.20 -8.89
CA ASN A 76 17.02 -1.91 -9.55
C ASN A 76 15.85 -1.46 -10.46
N ALA A 77 14.63 -1.79 -10.07
CA ALA A 77 13.42 -1.45 -10.83
C ALA A 77 13.14 0.06 -10.87
N PRO A 78 12.61 0.57 -11.99
CA PRO A 78 12.06 1.91 -12.04
C PRO A 78 10.73 1.98 -11.28
N VAL A 79 10.39 3.16 -10.79
CA VAL A 79 9.14 3.44 -10.07
C VAL A 79 8.33 4.48 -10.82
N LEU A 80 7.02 4.24 -10.92
CA LEU A 80 6.07 5.19 -11.49
C LEU A 80 4.97 5.52 -10.46
N PHE A 81 4.84 6.78 -10.08
CA PHE A 81 3.71 7.29 -9.34
C PHE A 81 2.59 7.68 -10.30
N VAL A 82 1.37 7.19 -10.05
CA VAL A 82 0.18 7.49 -10.85
C VAL A 82 -0.85 8.18 -9.95
N LEU A 83 -1.00 9.49 -10.12
CA LEU A 83 -1.74 10.35 -9.23
C LEU A 83 -3.16 10.59 -9.74
N HIS A 84 -4.16 10.33 -8.87
CA HIS A 84 -5.56 10.49 -9.23
C HIS A 84 -5.98 11.96 -9.39
N GLY A 85 -7.06 12.21 -10.11
CA GLY A 85 -7.66 13.54 -10.26
C GLY A 85 -8.46 13.97 -9.03
N TYR A 86 -8.90 15.23 -9.02
CA TYR A 86 -9.85 15.77 -8.05
C TYR A 86 -11.11 14.90 -7.99
N THR A 87 -11.64 14.64 -6.79
CA THR A 87 -12.78 13.74 -6.50
C THR A 87 -12.54 12.25 -6.73
N SER A 88 -11.41 11.87 -7.34
CA SER A 88 -11.05 10.48 -7.62
C SER A 88 -10.26 9.84 -6.46
N ARG A 89 -9.79 8.61 -6.64
CA ARG A 89 -9.08 7.83 -5.61
C ARG A 89 -7.93 7.04 -6.23
N GLY A 90 -6.93 6.74 -5.40
CA GLY A 90 -5.80 5.90 -5.79
C GLY A 90 -6.24 4.54 -6.34
N LEU A 91 -7.20 3.88 -5.68
CA LEU A 91 -7.77 2.61 -6.16
C LEU A 91 -8.45 2.74 -7.53
N TRP A 92 -9.14 3.84 -7.79
CA TRP A 92 -9.84 4.01 -9.06
C TRP A 92 -8.88 4.22 -10.21
N ILE A 93 -7.87 5.09 -10.04
CA ILE A 93 -6.87 5.30 -11.10
C ILE A 93 -6.05 4.03 -11.34
N MET A 94 -5.78 3.23 -10.32
CA MET A 94 -5.15 1.92 -10.46
C MET A 94 -5.96 1.02 -11.40
N ASN A 95 -7.28 0.98 -11.23
CA ASN A 95 -8.13 0.04 -11.97
C ASN A 95 -8.36 0.44 -13.44
N TYR A 96 -8.35 1.74 -13.77
CA TYR A 96 -8.66 2.16 -15.14
C TYR A 96 -7.48 2.65 -15.95
N SER A 97 -6.33 2.96 -15.33
CA SER A 97 -5.20 3.59 -16.03
C SER A 97 -4.43 2.67 -16.96
N GLY A 98 -4.55 1.35 -16.76
CA GLY A 98 -3.83 0.34 -17.55
C GLY A 98 -2.33 0.21 -17.24
N PHE A 99 -1.78 0.97 -16.29
CA PHE A 99 -0.35 0.91 -15.96
C PHE A 99 0.10 -0.41 -15.35
N GLN A 100 -0.81 -1.23 -14.83
CA GLN A 100 -0.48 -2.55 -14.30
C GLN A 100 0.04 -3.48 -15.40
N SER A 101 -0.60 -3.50 -16.58
CA SER A 101 -0.10 -4.27 -17.73
C SER A 101 1.25 -3.77 -18.22
N ILE A 102 1.44 -2.45 -18.26
CA ILE A 102 2.76 -1.86 -18.62
C ILE A 102 3.82 -2.23 -17.59
N ALA A 103 3.47 -2.28 -16.32
CA ALA A 103 4.38 -2.68 -15.25
C ALA A 103 4.82 -4.14 -15.38
N ASP A 104 3.90 -5.03 -15.76
CA ASP A 104 4.22 -6.44 -16.01
C ASP A 104 5.25 -6.59 -17.13
N ASP A 105 5.06 -5.88 -18.24
CA ASP A 105 5.91 -5.97 -19.41
C ASP A 105 7.28 -5.31 -19.19
N ALA A 106 7.33 -4.20 -18.45
CA ALA A 106 8.52 -3.37 -18.28
C ALA A 106 9.25 -3.57 -16.95
N GLY A 107 8.73 -4.42 -16.05
CA GLY A 107 9.32 -4.66 -14.73
C GLY A 107 9.27 -3.43 -13.81
N LEU A 108 8.22 -2.61 -13.91
CA LEU A 108 8.04 -1.43 -13.06
C LEU A 108 7.44 -1.78 -11.70
N ILE A 109 7.72 -0.93 -10.71
CA ILE A 109 6.86 -0.76 -9.53
C ILE A 109 5.96 0.45 -9.79
N VAL A 110 4.65 0.27 -9.69
CA VAL A 110 3.69 1.38 -9.84
C VAL A 110 3.04 1.69 -8.51
N ILE A 111 3.04 2.98 -8.15
CA ILE A 111 2.47 3.47 -6.89
C ILE A 111 1.24 4.30 -7.20
N TYR A 112 0.13 4.00 -6.50
CA TYR A 112 -1.13 4.71 -6.60
C TYR A 112 -1.48 5.32 -5.24
N PRO A 113 -0.95 6.52 -4.92
CA PRO A 113 -1.19 7.14 -3.64
C PRO A 113 -2.59 7.74 -3.57
N GLN A 114 -3.07 7.92 -2.32
CA GLN A 114 -4.36 8.54 -2.02
C GLN A 114 -4.16 9.95 -1.50
N GLY A 115 -4.78 10.93 -2.16
CA GLY A 115 -4.86 12.32 -1.70
C GLY A 115 -5.83 12.48 -0.54
N THR A 116 -5.70 13.58 0.21
CA THR A 116 -6.57 13.92 1.34
C THR A 116 -7.87 14.60 0.89
N LEU A 117 -8.72 14.95 1.85
CA LEU A 117 -9.93 15.73 1.59
C LEU A 117 -9.60 17.22 1.59
N LEU A 118 -10.04 17.95 0.56
CA LEU A 118 -9.94 19.40 0.50
C LEU A 118 -10.91 20.02 1.52
N PRO A 119 -10.45 20.82 2.50
CA PRO A 119 -11.32 21.36 3.54
C PRO A 119 -12.52 22.15 3.01
N ALA A 120 -12.34 22.89 1.92
CA ALA A 120 -13.40 23.72 1.35
C ALA A 120 -14.56 22.91 0.73
N THR A 121 -14.32 21.65 0.31
CA THR A 121 -15.32 20.88 -0.48
C THR A 121 -15.58 19.48 0.06
N GLY A 122 -14.71 18.96 0.94
CA GLY A 122 -14.77 17.58 1.40
C GLY A 122 -14.43 16.54 0.32
N GLN A 123 -13.85 16.97 -0.80
CA GLN A 123 -13.48 16.07 -1.90
C GLN A 123 -12.00 15.72 -1.88
N THR A 124 -11.66 14.54 -2.35
CA THR A 124 -10.27 14.09 -2.47
C THR A 124 -9.49 14.97 -3.44
N HIS A 125 -8.26 15.32 -3.06
CA HIS A 125 -7.43 16.24 -3.83
C HIS A 125 -5.93 16.04 -3.53
N TRP A 126 -5.11 16.73 -4.31
CA TRP A 126 -3.70 17.02 -4.06
C TRP A 126 -3.54 18.52 -3.82
N ASN A 127 -2.74 18.90 -2.82
CA ASN A 127 -2.44 20.30 -2.54
C ASN A 127 -1.44 20.84 -3.57
N VAL A 128 -1.97 21.46 -4.60
CA VAL A 128 -1.18 22.03 -5.70
C VAL A 128 -1.08 23.56 -5.65
N GLY A 129 -1.62 24.19 -4.60
CA GLY A 129 -1.82 25.64 -4.53
C GLY A 129 -2.99 26.09 -5.41
N GLY A 130 -3.04 27.38 -5.76
CA GLY A 130 -4.13 27.92 -6.58
C GLY A 130 -5.51 27.68 -5.94
N TRP A 131 -6.37 26.92 -6.59
CA TRP A 131 -7.72 26.63 -6.09
C TRP A 131 -7.76 25.65 -4.90
N THR A 132 -6.64 25.02 -4.55
CA THR A 132 -6.52 24.12 -3.39
C THR A 132 -5.96 24.79 -2.13
N THR A 133 -5.91 26.12 -2.08
CA THR A 133 -5.28 26.90 -0.98
C THR A 133 -5.92 26.73 0.39
N SER A 134 -7.12 26.15 0.50
CA SER A 134 -7.71 25.74 1.79
C SER A 134 -7.04 24.50 2.39
N SER A 135 -6.20 23.79 1.62
CA SER A 135 -5.41 22.66 2.09
C SER A 135 -4.04 23.11 2.60
N THR A 136 -3.66 22.58 3.75
CA THR A 136 -2.32 22.71 4.32
C THR A 136 -1.56 21.40 4.28
N THR A 137 -2.12 20.37 3.63
CA THR A 137 -1.52 19.02 3.57
C THR A 137 -0.20 19.06 2.81
N ASP A 138 0.84 18.45 3.38
CA ASP A 138 2.14 18.26 2.73
C ASP A 138 2.11 16.98 1.87
N ASP A 139 1.56 17.09 0.66
CA ASP A 139 1.50 15.96 -0.28
C ASP A 139 2.86 15.65 -0.91
N VAL A 140 3.73 16.65 -1.08
CA VAL A 140 5.11 16.44 -1.58
C VAL A 140 5.91 15.63 -0.56
N GLY A 141 5.86 16.00 0.72
CA GLY A 141 6.49 15.24 1.79
C GLY A 141 5.95 13.81 1.89
N PHE A 142 4.65 13.61 1.71
CA PHE A 142 4.06 12.28 1.66
C PHE A 142 4.64 11.43 0.51
N ILE A 143 4.74 11.96 -0.70
CA ILE A 143 5.36 11.24 -1.84
C ILE A 143 6.82 10.89 -1.51
N ASN A 144 7.59 11.82 -0.92
CA ASN A 144 8.95 11.56 -0.48
C ASN A 144 9.03 10.48 0.62
N ALA A 145 8.08 10.45 1.56
CA ALA A 145 7.99 9.40 2.57
C ALA A 145 7.76 8.02 1.93
N VAL A 146 6.90 7.94 0.90
CA VAL A 146 6.69 6.70 0.14
C VAL A 146 7.95 6.30 -0.63
N ILE A 147 8.69 7.24 -1.22
CA ILE A 147 9.98 6.95 -1.89
C ILE A 147 10.99 6.39 -0.89
N ASN A 148 11.08 6.96 0.32
CA ASN A 148 11.97 6.45 1.37
C ASN A 148 11.56 5.04 1.83
N PHE A 149 10.26 4.78 1.97
CA PHE A 149 9.74 3.44 2.24
C PHE A 149 10.19 2.46 1.15
N LEU A 150 10.02 2.81 -0.13
CA LEU A 150 10.40 1.95 -1.25
C LEU A 150 11.91 1.69 -1.31
N ASN A 151 12.75 2.66 -0.98
CA ASN A 151 14.20 2.48 -0.89
C ASN A 151 14.63 1.49 0.20
N ASN A 152 13.84 1.38 1.28
CA ASN A 152 14.14 0.48 2.39
C ASN A 152 13.61 -0.94 2.15
N GLU A 153 12.42 -1.06 1.55
CA GLU A 153 11.72 -2.34 1.43
C GLU A 153 11.91 -3.01 0.05
N TYR A 154 12.30 -2.24 -0.97
CA TYR A 154 12.43 -2.69 -2.35
C TYR A 154 13.79 -2.32 -2.93
N SER A 155 14.28 -3.12 -3.86
CA SER A 155 15.47 -2.78 -4.66
C SER A 155 15.08 -1.90 -5.84
N ILE A 156 14.78 -0.62 -5.59
CA ILE A 156 14.41 0.35 -6.62
C ILE A 156 15.62 1.11 -7.18
N ASN A 157 15.46 1.70 -8.37
CA ASN A 157 16.41 2.64 -8.93
C ASN A 157 16.02 4.07 -8.61
N SER A 158 16.66 4.67 -7.60
CA SER A 158 16.39 6.04 -7.17
C SER A 158 16.63 7.13 -8.25
N LYS A 159 17.29 6.78 -9.36
CA LYS A 159 17.49 7.67 -10.53
C LYS A 159 16.39 7.49 -11.58
N ARG A 160 15.48 6.53 -11.42
CA ARG A 160 14.40 6.22 -12.36
C ARG A 160 13.05 6.22 -11.63
N ILE A 161 12.76 7.31 -10.95
CA ILE A 161 11.47 7.58 -10.30
C ILE A 161 10.73 8.60 -11.14
N TYR A 162 9.53 8.26 -11.57
CA TYR A 162 8.70 9.05 -12.48
C TYR A 162 7.35 9.32 -11.83
N SER A 163 6.69 10.38 -12.29
CA SER A 163 5.34 10.74 -11.86
C SER A 163 4.47 11.08 -13.06
N THR A 164 3.24 10.66 -13.01
CA THR A 164 2.17 11.04 -13.95
C THR A 164 0.85 11.15 -13.18
N GLY A 165 -0.13 11.79 -13.77
CA GLY A 165 -1.44 11.91 -13.13
C GLY A 165 -2.49 12.54 -14.01
N MET A 166 -3.73 12.42 -13.58
CA MET A 166 -4.88 12.99 -14.25
C MET A 166 -5.29 14.31 -13.57
N SER A 167 -5.53 15.37 -14.35
CA SER A 167 -6.07 16.65 -13.85
C SER A 167 -5.28 17.18 -12.63
N ASN A 168 -5.89 17.27 -11.44
CA ASN A 168 -5.24 17.68 -10.20
C ASN A 168 -3.99 16.82 -9.88
N GLY A 169 -4.01 15.50 -10.15
CA GLY A 169 -2.84 14.64 -10.06
C GLY A 169 -1.76 14.99 -11.09
N GLY A 170 -2.15 15.43 -12.28
CA GLY A 170 -1.21 15.96 -13.27
C GLY A 170 -0.51 17.22 -12.76
N TYR A 171 -1.24 18.16 -12.15
CA TYR A 171 -0.62 19.33 -11.51
C TYR A 171 0.32 18.93 -10.37
N MET A 172 -0.04 17.93 -9.58
CA MET A 172 0.82 17.42 -8.51
C MET A 172 2.13 16.80 -9.03
N SER A 173 2.12 16.24 -10.24
CA SER A 173 3.32 15.67 -10.88
C SER A 173 4.38 16.72 -11.24
N TYR A 174 4.06 18.02 -11.20
CA TYR A 174 4.98 19.14 -11.44
C TYR A 174 5.41 19.87 -10.16
N LYS A 175 5.01 19.38 -9.00
CA LYS A 175 5.43 19.91 -7.70
C LYS A 175 6.74 19.28 -7.23
#